data_e89603ccfd9dedfbba9156cdddb999a5
#
_entry.id   e89603ccfd9dedfbba9156cdddb999a5
#
_cell.length_a   1.000
_cell.length_b   1.000
_cell.length_c   1.000
_cell.angle_alpha   90.00
_cell.angle_beta   90.00
_cell.angle_gamma   90.00
#
_symmetry.space_group_name_H-M   'P 1'
#
loop_
_entity.id
_entity.type
_entity.pdbx_description
1 polymer ?
#
loop_
_entity_poly.entity_id
_entity_poly.type
_entity_poly.pdbx_seq_one_letter_code
_entity_poly.pdbx_strand_id
1 'polypeptide(L)'
;MEYMERESMDYDVVIIGGGPSGFGTAIKLAQIFKETNQDKTICVLEKSAEIGGHILSGNVFQTTALDELIPDWKDKDAPIKVEVKKDILKFLVNEKFSFSIPSFLMPTMQNHGNYIISLGNLCRWLAEQAEALGVDVFPGFPAAEIIYKDDRVAGVITGDMGVDAEGNPKDSFQPGMEIIANEATVFAEGCRGHLGKELIKKFALDEGKDPQHYGIGFKEIWEVDNDLHEEGLVMHTNGWPLPNDTPGGSYMYHAENKQILLGIVVPLDYSNPHLSPYDEFQKWKSHAAIKKYLKNGKRLSYGARALIKGGLQSLPSMEFPGGYLVGCNAGTMNFSKIKGSHTAMKSGMEAAKVIAANINGENKSLDAEIKNSWLYTELYKSRNFGPFFHKFGGFIGAAFNAIDQFIFRGNLPFPLNHPVPDHECLKPAKDCKKIEYPKYDNEVTFDKLSSVYLSNTYHEEEQPCHLVLKDITIPIEKNLELYDEPAQRYCPAGVYEVVEEAGSKRFQINSQNCVHCKTCDIKEPSQNIDWVSPEGGGGPNYPNM
;
A
#
# COMPACT_ATOMS: atom_id res chain seq x y z
N MET A 1 28.92 15.50 -16.75
CA MET A 1 29.05 14.04 -16.62
C MET A 1 29.25 13.50 -18.02
N GLU A 2 30.36 12.80 -18.27
CA GLU A 2 30.49 12.01 -19.51
C GLU A 2 29.32 11.04 -19.54
N TYR A 3 28.67 10.89 -20.69
CA TYR A 3 27.62 9.90 -20.91
C TYR A 3 28.24 8.51 -20.72
N MET A 4 28.06 7.93 -19.54
CA MET A 4 28.41 6.53 -19.34
C MET A 4 27.37 5.69 -20.10
N GLU A 5 27.84 4.87 -21.03
CA GLU A 5 26.99 3.95 -21.78
C GLU A 5 26.43 2.94 -20.79
N ARG A 6 25.08 2.91 -20.61
CA ARG A 6 24.40 1.95 -19.74
C ARG A 6 24.25 0.62 -20.48
N GLU A 7 24.41 -0.47 -19.76
CA GLU A 7 24.06 -1.78 -20.30
C GLU A 7 22.55 -1.84 -20.54
N SER A 8 22.15 -2.54 -21.60
CA SER A 8 20.76 -2.67 -22.00
C SER A 8 20.33 -4.13 -22.08
N MET A 9 19.10 -4.41 -21.61
CA MET A 9 18.42 -5.70 -21.78
C MET A 9 17.07 -5.47 -22.45
N ASP A 10 16.77 -6.32 -23.44
CA ASP A 10 15.52 -6.26 -24.20
C ASP A 10 14.55 -7.36 -23.76
N TYR A 11 13.31 -6.96 -23.48
CA TYR A 11 12.19 -7.85 -23.22
C TYR A 11 10.98 -7.44 -24.06
N ASP A 12 10.08 -8.38 -24.35
CA ASP A 12 8.80 -8.02 -24.95
C ASP A 12 7.92 -7.26 -23.96
N VAL A 13 7.84 -7.75 -22.72
CA VAL A 13 7.06 -7.10 -21.65
C VAL A 13 7.89 -6.94 -20.38
N VAL A 14 7.92 -5.70 -19.86
CA VAL A 14 8.60 -5.34 -18.60
C VAL A 14 7.54 -5.01 -17.55
N ILE A 15 7.63 -5.64 -16.38
CA ILE A 15 6.69 -5.46 -15.28
C ILE A 15 7.42 -4.87 -14.07
N ILE A 16 6.95 -3.74 -13.55
CA ILE A 16 7.56 -3.01 -12.44
C ILE A 16 6.81 -3.31 -11.15
N GLY A 17 7.39 -4.11 -10.29
CA GLY A 17 6.88 -4.49 -8.96
C GLY A 17 6.44 -5.95 -8.86
N GLY A 18 7.11 -6.70 -7.97
CA GLY A 18 6.88 -8.12 -7.64
C GLY A 18 5.77 -8.34 -6.61
N GLY A 19 4.65 -7.61 -6.74
CA GLY A 19 3.46 -7.77 -5.91
C GLY A 19 2.36 -8.59 -6.58
N PRO A 20 1.17 -8.71 -5.94
CA PRO A 20 0.06 -9.50 -6.48
C PRO A 20 -0.38 -9.10 -7.88
N SER A 21 -0.36 -7.81 -8.23
CA SER A 21 -0.73 -7.35 -9.58
C SER A 21 0.36 -7.65 -10.61
N GLY A 22 1.64 -7.48 -10.24
CA GLY A 22 2.76 -7.80 -11.13
C GLY A 22 2.81 -9.29 -11.46
N PHE A 23 2.78 -10.15 -10.46
CA PHE A 23 2.74 -11.60 -10.71
C PHE A 23 1.42 -12.07 -11.32
N GLY A 24 0.29 -11.41 -11.01
CA GLY A 24 -0.97 -11.66 -11.72
C GLY A 24 -0.86 -11.40 -13.22
N THR A 25 -0.14 -10.34 -13.60
CA THR A 25 0.16 -10.03 -15.02
C THR A 25 1.13 -11.05 -15.60
N ALA A 26 2.28 -11.28 -14.96
CA ALA A 26 3.36 -12.11 -15.46
C ALA A 26 2.90 -13.55 -15.70
N ILE A 27 2.27 -14.18 -14.71
CA ILE A 27 1.78 -15.56 -14.79
C ILE A 27 0.72 -15.68 -15.87
N LYS A 28 -0.28 -14.76 -15.88
CA LYS A 28 -1.36 -14.85 -16.88
C LYS A 28 -0.85 -14.66 -18.31
N LEU A 29 0.09 -13.74 -18.50
CA LEU A 29 0.69 -13.48 -19.80
C LEU A 29 1.53 -14.66 -20.28
N ALA A 30 2.38 -15.23 -19.41
CA ALA A 30 3.18 -16.42 -19.73
C ALA A 30 2.30 -17.64 -20.04
N GLN A 31 1.15 -17.82 -19.32
CA GLN A 31 0.17 -18.86 -19.67
C GLN A 31 -0.38 -18.67 -21.07
N ILE A 32 -0.79 -17.43 -21.44
CA ILE A 32 -1.34 -17.14 -22.78
C ILE A 32 -0.28 -17.38 -23.85
N PHE A 33 0.95 -16.91 -23.68
CA PHE A 33 2.03 -17.12 -24.65
C PHE A 33 2.33 -18.61 -24.84
N LYS A 34 2.35 -19.38 -23.77
CA LYS A 34 2.52 -20.83 -23.84
C LYS A 34 1.36 -21.52 -24.58
N GLU A 35 0.11 -21.15 -24.29
CA GLU A 35 -1.09 -21.70 -24.94
C GLU A 35 -1.14 -21.37 -26.44
N THR A 36 -0.63 -20.20 -26.82
CA THR A 36 -0.63 -19.71 -28.20
C THR A 36 0.69 -19.96 -28.95
N ASN A 37 1.65 -20.68 -28.33
CA ASN A 37 2.98 -20.96 -28.84
C ASN A 37 3.73 -19.70 -29.31
N GLN A 38 3.63 -18.61 -28.57
CA GLN A 38 4.38 -17.38 -28.82
C GLN A 38 5.68 -17.38 -28.00
N ASP A 39 6.80 -17.15 -28.70
CA ASP A 39 8.12 -17.01 -28.08
C ASP A 39 8.33 -15.53 -27.68
N LYS A 40 7.76 -15.15 -26.54
CA LYS A 40 7.80 -13.80 -25.99
C LYS A 40 8.43 -13.80 -24.60
N THR A 41 9.26 -12.82 -24.34
CA THR A 41 10.02 -12.68 -23.09
C THR A 41 9.33 -11.71 -22.11
N ILE A 42 9.34 -12.08 -20.84
CA ILE A 42 8.73 -11.28 -19.75
C ILE A 42 9.75 -11.15 -18.62
N CYS A 43 9.94 -9.95 -18.09
CA CYS A 43 10.66 -9.76 -16.84
C CYS A 43 9.83 -9.01 -15.80
N VAL A 44 10.13 -9.29 -14.53
CA VAL A 44 9.59 -8.58 -13.35
C VAL A 44 10.74 -7.95 -12.57
N LEU A 45 10.72 -6.63 -12.42
CA LEU A 45 11.66 -5.87 -11.59
C LEU A 45 11.07 -5.63 -10.21
N GLU A 46 11.82 -5.94 -9.17
CA GLU A 46 11.43 -5.65 -7.77
C GLU A 46 12.57 -4.92 -7.05
N LYS A 47 12.25 -3.82 -6.37
CA LYS A 47 13.24 -3.00 -5.66
C LYS A 47 13.76 -3.61 -4.36
N SER A 48 12.98 -4.47 -3.71
CA SER A 48 13.38 -5.19 -2.50
C SER A 48 14.48 -6.21 -2.81
N ALA A 49 15.38 -6.43 -1.85
CA ALA A 49 16.44 -7.45 -1.97
C ALA A 49 15.89 -8.87 -2.24
N GLU A 50 14.66 -9.13 -1.83
CA GLU A 50 13.95 -10.40 -2.07
C GLU A 50 12.47 -10.15 -2.35
N ILE A 51 11.85 -11.03 -3.09
CA ILE A 51 10.41 -10.94 -3.35
C ILE A 51 9.64 -11.01 -2.02
N GLY A 52 8.67 -10.10 -1.86
CA GLY A 52 7.85 -10.03 -0.65
C GLY A 52 8.46 -9.28 0.52
N GLY A 53 9.76 -8.90 0.47
CA GLY A 53 10.43 -8.23 1.58
C GLY A 53 9.81 -6.89 1.99
N HIS A 54 9.31 -6.12 1.04
CA HIS A 54 8.63 -4.84 1.30
C HIS A 54 7.11 -4.97 1.46
N ILE A 55 6.55 -6.17 1.41
CA ILE A 55 5.10 -6.34 1.44
C ILE A 55 4.58 -6.30 2.87
N LEU A 56 3.61 -5.42 3.10
CA LEU A 56 2.83 -5.33 4.32
C LEU A 56 1.34 -5.34 3.95
N SER A 57 0.58 -6.26 4.52
CA SER A 57 -0.84 -6.46 4.24
C SER A 57 -1.66 -6.66 5.51
N GLY A 58 -2.98 -6.41 5.43
CA GLY A 58 -3.96 -6.73 6.47
C GLY A 58 -4.21 -8.23 6.65
N ASN A 59 -3.75 -9.08 5.74
CA ASN A 59 -3.66 -10.55 5.79
C ASN A 59 -4.96 -11.36 5.68
N VAL A 60 -6.14 -10.78 5.50
CA VAL A 60 -7.31 -11.59 5.12
C VAL A 60 -7.44 -11.60 3.60
N PHE A 61 -7.18 -12.76 3.01
CA PHE A 61 -7.07 -12.97 1.58
C PHE A 61 -8.32 -13.67 1.01
N GLN A 62 -8.88 -13.09 -0.05
CA GLN A 62 -9.95 -13.66 -0.85
C GLN A 62 -9.35 -14.35 -2.08
N THR A 63 -9.62 -15.63 -2.28
CA THR A 63 -8.93 -16.45 -3.29
C THR A 63 -9.45 -16.26 -4.71
N THR A 64 -10.57 -15.58 -4.93
CA THR A 64 -11.28 -15.49 -6.22
C THR A 64 -10.37 -15.25 -7.44
N ALA A 65 -9.42 -14.31 -7.34
CA ALA A 65 -8.49 -14.05 -8.45
C ALA A 65 -7.43 -15.16 -8.59
N LEU A 66 -6.98 -15.74 -7.48
CA LEU A 66 -6.06 -16.86 -7.48
C LEU A 66 -6.71 -18.13 -8.04
N ASP A 67 -7.97 -18.38 -7.72
CA ASP A 67 -8.76 -19.50 -8.26
C ASP A 67 -8.88 -19.41 -9.80
N GLU A 68 -8.94 -18.19 -10.35
CA GLU A 68 -8.92 -17.97 -11.80
C GLU A 68 -7.51 -18.08 -12.42
N LEU A 69 -6.48 -17.63 -11.70
CA LEU A 69 -5.09 -17.57 -12.21
C LEU A 69 -4.41 -18.93 -12.15
N ILE A 70 -4.52 -19.62 -11.01
CA ILE A 70 -3.91 -20.92 -10.73
C ILE A 70 -4.96 -21.80 -10.04
N PRO A 71 -5.88 -22.43 -10.79
CA PRO A 71 -7.00 -23.19 -10.20
C PRO A 71 -6.57 -24.34 -9.28
N ASP A 72 -5.41 -24.89 -9.52
CA ASP A 72 -4.78 -25.99 -8.77
C ASP A 72 -3.83 -25.54 -7.65
N TRP A 73 -3.94 -24.29 -7.17
CA TRP A 73 -3.06 -23.73 -6.15
C TRP A 73 -3.01 -24.55 -4.84
N LYS A 74 -4.11 -25.24 -4.51
CA LYS A 74 -4.18 -26.11 -3.32
C LYS A 74 -3.29 -27.33 -3.44
N ASP A 75 -3.08 -27.82 -4.65
CA ASP A 75 -2.23 -28.99 -4.94
C ASP A 75 -0.76 -28.60 -5.16
N LYS A 76 -0.45 -27.28 -5.17
CA LYS A 76 0.88 -26.69 -5.41
C LYS A 76 1.49 -26.07 -4.16
N ASP A 77 1.13 -26.52 -2.98
CA ASP A 77 1.66 -26.06 -1.70
C ASP A 77 1.64 -24.53 -1.50
N ALA A 78 0.63 -23.83 -2.03
CA ALA A 78 0.46 -22.41 -1.81
C ALA A 78 0.42 -22.10 -0.29
N PRO A 79 1.06 -21.01 0.18
CA PRO A 79 1.14 -20.68 1.61
C PRO A 79 -0.18 -20.08 2.15
N ILE A 80 -1.29 -20.77 1.89
CA ILE A 80 -2.67 -20.38 2.23
C ILE A 80 -3.29 -21.49 3.08
N LYS A 81 -3.06 -21.43 4.40
CA LYS A 81 -3.36 -22.56 5.30
C LYS A 81 -4.45 -22.26 6.33
N VAL A 82 -4.55 -21.03 6.83
CA VAL A 82 -5.42 -20.68 7.94
C VAL A 82 -6.74 -20.12 7.40
N GLU A 83 -7.78 -20.95 7.34
CA GLU A 83 -9.13 -20.52 6.98
C GLU A 83 -9.76 -19.68 8.10
N VAL A 84 -10.54 -18.66 7.73
CA VAL A 84 -11.31 -17.87 8.70
C VAL A 84 -12.47 -18.70 9.27
N LYS A 85 -12.37 -19.04 10.56
CA LYS A 85 -13.34 -19.86 11.30
C LYS A 85 -14.34 -19.00 12.07
N LYS A 86 -13.93 -17.78 12.48
CA LYS A 86 -14.75 -16.90 13.30
C LYS A 86 -14.50 -15.45 12.95
N ASP A 87 -15.56 -14.69 12.76
CA ASP A 87 -15.52 -13.29 12.36
C ASP A 87 -16.26 -12.43 13.41
N ILE A 88 -15.56 -11.47 14.01
CA ILE A 88 -16.07 -10.61 15.07
C ILE A 88 -15.91 -9.15 14.64
N LEU A 89 -17.00 -8.40 14.70
CA LEU A 89 -16.97 -6.95 14.56
C LEU A 89 -17.33 -6.30 15.89
N LYS A 90 -16.49 -5.38 16.38
CA LYS A 90 -16.73 -4.63 17.60
C LYS A 90 -16.73 -3.13 17.36
N PHE A 91 -17.58 -2.43 18.08
CA PHE A 91 -17.50 -0.99 18.22
C PHE A 91 -16.90 -0.65 19.60
N LEU A 92 -15.78 0.08 19.59
CA LEU A 92 -15.11 0.56 20.80
C LEU A 92 -15.66 1.94 21.13
N VAL A 93 -16.35 2.07 22.27
CA VAL A 93 -16.99 3.31 22.70
C VAL A 93 -15.99 4.25 23.39
N ASN A 94 -15.12 3.67 24.20
CA ASN A 94 -14.06 4.34 24.94
C ASN A 94 -12.97 3.32 25.29
N GLU A 95 -11.99 3.69 26.09
CA GLU A 95 -10.84 2.85 26.46
C GLU A 95 -11.20 1.49 27.12
N LYS A 96 -12.40 1.36 27.69
CA LYS A 96 -12.81 0.18 28.49
C LYS A 96 -14.01 -0.54 27.91
N PHE A 97 -14.94 0.20 27.31
CA PHE A 97 -16.23 -0.35 26.90
C PHE A 97 -16.31 -0.57 25.39
N SER A 98 -16.77 -1.76 25.02
CA SER A 98 -17.06 -2.13 23.63
C SER A 98 -18.27 -3.04 23.56
N PHE A 99 -18.94 -3.07 22.39
CA PHE A 99 -20.00 -4.04 22.09
C PHE A 99 -19.76 -4.68 20.72
N SER A 100 -20.31 -5.88 20.53
CA SER A 100 -20.23 -6.57 19.24
C SER A 100 -21.34 -6.11 18.32
N ILE A 101 -21.00 -5.88 17.06
CA ILE A 101 -21.94 -5.62 15.98
C ILE A 101 -22.22 -6.96 15.28
N PRO A 102 -23.48 -7.36 15.12
CA PRO A 102 -23.80 -8.57 14.36
C PRO A 102 -23.26 -8.49 12.93
N SER A 103 -22.51 -9.51 12.49
CA SER A 103 -21.82 -9.52 11.19
C SER A 103 -22.74 -9.35 9.99
N PHE A 104 -24.00 -9.77 10.10
CA PHE A 104 -25.00 -9.58 9.03
C PHE A 104 -25.33 -8.10 8.76
N LEU A 105 -25.04 -7.19 9.70
CA LEU A 105 -25.22 -5.74 9.50
C LEU A 105 -24.09 -5.11 8.66
N MET A 106 -23.00 -5.84 8.40
CA MET A 106 -21.87 -5.38 7.61
C MET A 106 -21.49 -6.43 6.55
N PRO A 107 -22.33 -6.66 5.55
CA PRO A 107 -22.17 -7.77 4.61
C PRO A 107 -20.88 -7.72 3.80
N THR A 108 -20.35 -6.52 3.53
CA THR A 108 -19.08 -6.33 2.81
C THR A 108 -17.86 -6.73 3.63
N MET A 109 -17.96 -6.75 4.96
CA MET A 109 -16.85 -7.07 5.88
C MET A 109 -16.85 -8.55 6.33
N GLN A 110 -17.73 -9.38 5.81
CA GLN A 110 -17.74 -10.82 6.12
C GLN A 110 -16.51 -11.52 5.52
N ASN A 111 -15.89 -12.40 6.31
CA ASN A 111 -14.64 -13.06 5.95
C ASN A 111 -14.76 -14.59 5.84
N HIS A 112 -15.95 -15.13 5.95
CA HIS A 112 -16.16 -16.57 5.78
C HIS A 112 -15.71 -17.04 4.38
N GLY A 113 -14.93 -18.11 4.31
CA GLY A 113 -14.32 -18.63 3.08
C GLY A 113 -13.06 -17.90 2.63
N ASN A 114 -12.58 -16.90 3.40
CA ASN A 114 -11.29 -16.26 3.21
C ASN A 114 -10.22 -16.90 4.10
N TYR A 115 -8.96 -16.54 3.89
CA TYR A 115 -7.81 -17.09 4.59
C TYR A 115 -6.98 -15.97 5.24
N ILE A 116 -6.41 -16.26 6.41
CA ILE A 116 -5.37 -15.44 7.03
C ILE A 116 -4.03 -15.91 6.46
N ILE A 117 -3.29 -15.01 5.82
CA ILE A 117 -2.03 -15.34 5.14
C ILE A 117 -0.93 -14.31 5.43
N SER A 118 0.31 -14.64 5.09
CA SER A 118 1.36 -13.68 4.78
C SER A 118 1.32 -13.38 3.28
N LEU A 119 1.05 -12.12 2.91
CA LEU A 119 1.05 -11.73 1.50
C LEU A 119 2.47 -11.75 0.91
N GLY A 120 3.49 -11.47 1.72
CA GLY A 120 4.89 -11.61 1.33
C GLY A 120 5.23 -13.05 0.91
N ASN A 121 4.83 -14.03 1.73
CA ASN A 121 5.03 -15.45 1.41
C ASN A 121 4.24 -15.87 0.16
N LEU A 122 3.02 -15.37 0.00
CA LEU A 122 2.24 -15.63 -1.22
C LEU A 122 2.95 -15.07 -2.46
N CYS A 123 3.55 -13.88 -2.39
CA CYS A 123 4.28 -13.32 -3.53
C CYS A 123 5.56 -14.10 -3.85
N ARG A 124 6.28 -14.62 -2.85
CA ARG A 124 7.43 -15.53 -3.09
C ARG A 124 6.99 -16.76 -3.86
N TRP A 125 5.91 -17.41 -3.42
CA TRP A 125 5.35 -18.55 -4.11
C TRP A 125 4.85 -18.21 -5.53
N LEU A 126 4.23 -17.03 -5.73
CA LEU A 126 3.83 -16.57 -7.07
C LEU A 126 5.04 -16.32 -7.98
N ALA A 127 6.17 -15.84 -7.44
CA ALA A 127 7.40 -15.70 -8.19
C ALA A 127 7.91 -17.06 -8.70
N GLU A 128 7.94 -18.08 -7.85
CA GLU A 128 8.30 -19.45 -8.23
C GLU A 128 7.37 -19.98 -9.34
N GLN A 129 6.06 -19.68 -9.28
CA GLN A 129 5.13 -20.07 -10.34
C GLN A 129 5.39 -19.31 -11.65
N ALA A 130 5.80 -18.03 -11.59
CA ALA A 130 6.14 -17.23 -12.76
C ALA A 130 7.44 -17.73 -13.42
N GLU A 131 8.49 -17.98 -12.62
CA GLU A 131 9.77 -18.53 -13.06
C GLU A 131 9.61 -19.91 -13.72
N ALA A 132 8.75 -20.78 -13.17
CA ALA A 132 8.41 -22.06 -13.76
C ALA A 132 7.72 -21.96 -15.15
N LEU A 133 7.19 -20.79 -15.48
CA LEU A 133 6.61 -20.47 -16.78
C LEU A 133 7.59 -19.74 -17.72
N GLY A 134 8.85 -19.50 -17.28
CA GLY A 134 9.89 -18.84 -18.07
C GLY A 134 9.91 -17.31 -17.91
N VAL A 135 9.34 -16.76 -16.84
CA VAL A 135 9.44 -15.32 -16.51
C VAL A 135 10.75 -15.07 -15.78
N ASP A 136 11.51 -14.07 -16.19
CA ASP A 136 12.69 -13.61 -15.45
C ASP A 136 12.28 -12.69 -14.31
N VAL A 137 12.77 -12.96 -13.08
CA VAL A 137 12.45 -12.19 -11.88
C VAL A 137 13.73 -11.60 -11.29
N PHE A 138 13.78 -10.26 -11.19
CA PHE A 138 14.95 -9.52 -10.74
C PHE A 138 14.66 -8.78 -9.43
N PRO A 139 14.88 -9.38 -8.25
CA PRO A 139 14.88 -8.68 -6.98
C PRO A 139 16.14 -7.82 -6.84
N GLY A 140 16.03 -6.69 -6.11
CA GLY A 140 17.12 -5.72 -5.94
C GLY A 140 17.26 -4.71 -7.08
N PHE A 141 16.41 -4.74 -8.10
CA PHE A 141 16.45 -3.84 -9.25
C PHE A 141 15.29 -2.82 -9.21
N PRO A 142 15.49 -1.63 -8.61
CA PRO A 142 14.48 -0.59 -8.60
C PRO A 142 14.37 0.07 -9.97
N ALA A 143 13.18 0.15 -10.54
CA ALA A 143 12.96 1.05 -11.66
C ALA A 143 13.00 2.49 -11.15
N ALA A 144 13.93 3.31 -11.65
CA ALA A 144 14.17 4.68 -11.22
C ALA A 144 13.66 5.73 -12.19
N GLU A 145 13.81 5.49 -13.50
CA GLU A 145 13.41 6.41 -14.56
C GLU A 145 12.64 5.69 -15.66
N ILE A 146 11.81 6.45 -16.40
CA ILE A 146 11.04 5.92 -17.52
C ILE A 146 11.75 6.23 -18.84
N ILE A 147 11.89 5.24 -19.70
CA ILE A 147 12.38 5.42 -21.05
C ILE A 147 11.20 5.79 -21.97
N TYR A 148 11.32 6.92 -22.64
CA TYR A 148 10.34 7.38 -23.63
C TYR A 148 10.93 7.32 -25.04
N LYS A 149 10.14 6.84 -25.99
CA LYS A 149 10.44 6.86 -27.43
C LYS A 149 9.20 7.32 -28.19
N ASP A 150 9.31 8.41 -28.93
CA ASP A 150 8.19 9.00 -29.68
C ASP A 150 6.93 9.22 -28.82
N ASP A 151 7.08 9.84 -27.64
CA ASP A 151 6.04 10.07 -26.62
C ASP A 151 5.34 8.80 -26.09
N ARG A 152 5.92 7.66 -26.36
CA ARG A 152 5.49 6.35 -25.86
C ARG A 152 6.47 5.84 -24.81
N VAL A 153 5.97 5.19 -23.77
CA VAL A 153 6.81 4.44 -22.81
C VAL A 153 7.43 3.23 -23.53
N ALA A 154 8.74 3.07 -23.39
CA ALA A 154 9.53 2.03 -24.06
C ALA A 154 10.39 1.22 -23.08
N GLY A 155 10.13 1.32 -21.78
CA GLY A 155 10.89 0.62 -20.76
C GLY A 155 11.23 1.51 -19.59
N VAL A 156 12.20 1.10 -18.79
CA VAL A 156 12.70 1.82 -17.61
C VAL A 156 14.21 1.72 -17.49
N ILE A 157 14.79 2.68 -16.76
CA ILE A 157 16.18 2.61 -16.29
C ILE A 157 16.14 2.20 -14.82
N THR A 158 16.97 1.25 -14.43
CA THR A 158 17.13 0.87 -13.03
C THR A 158 17.99 1.90 -12.28
N GLY A 159 17.87 1.97 -10.96
CA GLY A 159 18.63 2.92 -10.15
C GLY A 159 20.14 2.65 -10.18
N ASP A 160 20.93 3.72 -10.20
CA ASP A 160 22.36 3.63 -9.97
C ASP A 160 22.65 3.15 -8.54
N MET A 161 23.74 2.41 -8.33
CA MET A 161 24.19 1.93 -7.03
C MET A 161 25.62 2.41 -6.75
N GLY A 162 25.98 2.57 -5.48
CA GLY A 162 27.30 3.03 -5.09
C GLY A 162 27.55 4.51 -5.39
N VAL A 163 26.55 5.37 -5.17
CA VAL A 163 26.67 6.83 -5.20
C VAL A 163 26.74 7.39 -3.77
N ASP A 164 27.49 8.49 -3.58
CA ASP A 164 27.54 9.21 -2.31
C ASP A 164 26.33 10.14 -2.11
N ALA A 165 26.24 10.79 -0.96
CA ALA A 165 25.13 11.68 -0.62
C ALA A 165 24.97 12.88 -1.56
N GLU A 166 26.05 13.32 -2.22
CA GLU A 166 26.11 14.40 -3.20
C GLU A 166 25.84 13.91 -4.63
N GLY A 167 25.66 12.58 -4.84
CA GLY A 167 25.42 11.97 -6.13
C GLY A 167 26.67 11.67 -6.95
N ASN A 168 27.87 11.65 -6.33
CA ASN A 168 29.08 11.27 -7.01
C ASN A 168 29.33 9.76 -6.93
N PRO A 169 29.89 9.13 -7.97
CA PRO A 169 30.20 7.72 -7.96
C PRO A 169 31.30 7.37 -6.95
N LYS A 170 31.07 6.32 -6.13
CA LYS A 170 32.06 5.68 -5.25
C LYS A 170 32.88 4.63 -6.02
N ASP A 171 33.89 4.03 -5.38
CA ASP A 171 34.65 2.91 -5.95
C ASP A 171 33.76 1.68 -6.27
N SER A 172 32.63 1.54 -5.58
CA SER A 172 31.64 0.47 -5.78
C SER A 172 30.54 0.83 -6.78
N PHE A 173 30.69 1.93 -7.51
CA PHE A 173 29.65 2.42 -8.41
C PHE A 173 29.27 1.41 -9.49
N GLN A 174 27.98 1.21 -9.65
CA GLN A 174 27.37 0.41 -10.71
C GLN A 174 26.25 1.24 -11.36
N PRO A 175 26.38 1.58 -12.64
CA PRO A 175 25.33 2.31 -13.35
C PRO A 175 24.09 1.43 -13.48
N GLY A 176 22.93 2.05 -13.35
CA GLY A 176 21.68 1.38 -13.66
C GLY A 176 21.60 0.93 -15.10
N MET A 177 20.82 -0.09 -15.36
CA MET A 177 20.63 -0.69 -16.69
C MET A 177 19.39 -0.13 -17.38
N GLU A 178 19.42 -0.05 -18.70
CA GLU A 178 18.23 0.17 -19.52
C GLU A 178 17.50 -1.15 -19.74
N ILE A 179 16.24 -1.23 -19.28
CA ILE A 179 15.39 -2.40 -19.52
C ILE A 179 14.32 -1.98 -20.53
N ILE A 180 14.53 -2.38 -21.77
CA ILE A 180 13.68 -2.01 -22.89
C ILE A 180 12.47 -2.93 -22.97
N ALA A 181 11.30 -2.35 -23.17
CA ALA A 181 10.04 -3.06 -23.38
C ALA A 181 9.61 -2.90 -24.85
N ASN A 182 9.75 -3.94 -25.65
CA ASN A 182 9.44 -3.88 -27.07
C ASN A 182 7.92 -3.77 -27.34
N GLU A 183 7.09 -4.35 -26.47
CA GLU A 183 5.63 -4.36 -26.62
C GLU A 183 4.94 -3.50 -25.57
N ALA A 184 5.22 -3.73 -24.27
CA ALA A 184 4.54 -3.03 -23.19
C ALA A 184 5.34 -2.96 -21.88
N THR A 185 5.15 -1.86 -21.13
CA THR A 185 5.62 -1.71 -19.75
C THR A 185 4.42 -1.68 -18.80
N VAL A 186 4.43 -2.52 -17.75
CA VAL A 186 3.35 -2.62 -16.76
C VAL A 186 3.83 -2.11 -15.42
N PHE A 187 3.17 -1.08 -14.90
CA PHE A 187 3.50 -0.46 -13.62
C PHE A 187 2.61 -1.02 -12.51
N ALA A 188 3.19 -1.87 -11.69
CA ALA A 188 2.58 -2.58 -10.56
C ALA A 188 3.19 -2.16 -9.21
N GLU A 189 3.64 -0.90 -9.08
CA GLU A 189 4.45 -0.36 -7.97
C GLU A 189 3.71 -0.29 -6.61
N GLY A 190 2.43 -0.66 -6.57
CA GLY A 190 1.61 -0.58 -5.37
C GLY A 190 1.11 0.82 -5.05
N CYS A 191 0.80 1.07 -3.76
CA CYS A 191 0.26 2.36 -3.32
C CYS A 191 1.26 3.50 -3.57
N ARG A 192 0.82 4.53 -4.28
CA ARG A 192 1.61 5.72 -4.59
C ARG A 192 2.95 5.38 -5.26
N GLY A 193 2.93 4.66 -6.39
CA GLY A 193 4.10 4.38 -7.23
C GLY A 193 4.80 5.68 -7.64
N HIS A 194 6.13 5.76 -7.56
CA HIS A 194 6.82 7.01 -7.88
C HIS A 194 6.82 7.29 -9.39
N LEU A 195 7.01 6.25 -10.21
CA LEU A 195 6.86 6.36 -11.67
C LEU A 195 5.39 6.48 -12.08
N GLY A 196 4.49 5.79 -11.37
CA GLY A 196 3.05 5.91 -11.61
C GLY A 196 2.53 7.34 -11.42
N LYS A 197 3.05 8.10 -10.44
CA LYS A 197 2.73 9.53 -10.28
C LYS A 197 3.12 10.36 -11.51
N GLU A 198 4.31 10.10 -12.05
CA GLU A 198 4.83 10.75 -13.25
C GLU A 198 3.91 10.46 -14.44
N LEU A 199 3.58 9.20 -14.66
CA LEU A 199 2.72 8.75 -15.77
C LEU A 199 1.32 9.34 -15.69
N ILE A 200 0.69 9.31 -14.51
CA ILE A 200 -0.64 9.90 -14.29
C ILE A 200 -0.62 11.37 -14.67
N LYS A 201 0.39 12.13 -14.24
CA LYS A 201 0.55 13.55 -14.56
C LYS A 201 0.86 13.78 -16.04
N LYS A 202 1.82 13.02 -16.61
CA LYS A 202 2.26 13.19 -18.01
C LYS A 202 1.16 12.93 -19.01
N PHE A 203 0.36 11.89 -18.79
CA PHE A 203 -0.71 11.48 -19.70
C PHE A 203 -2.11 11.93 -19.24
N ALA A 204 -2.20 12.76 -18.19
CA ALA A 204 -3.47 13.24 -17.62
C ALA A 204 -4.49 12.11 -17.36
N LEU A 205 -4.03 10.97 -16.82
CA LEU A 205 -4.83 9.75 -16.67
C LEU A 205 -5.98 9.90 -15.67
N ASP A 206 -5.90 10.86 -14.76
CA ASP A 206 -6.91 11.19 -13.74
C ASP A 206 -7.79 12.39 -14.12
N GLU A 207 -7.77 12.84 -15.36
CA GLU A 207 -8.61 13.95 -15.82
C GLU A 207 -10.10 13.64 -15.61
N GLY A 208 -10.80 14.55 -14.92
CA GLY A 208 -12.22 14.39 -14.58
C GLY A 208 -12.54 13.35 -13.50
N LYS A 209 -11.53 12.88 -12.76
CA LYS A 209 -11.69 11.98 -11.62
C LYS A 209 -11.60 12.73 -10.29
N ASP A 210 -12.12 12.14 -9.22
CA ASP A 210 -11.79 12.57 -7.86
C ASP A 210 -10.30 12.27 -7.58
N PRO A 211 -9.62 13.07 -6.72
CA PRO A 211 -8.26 12.74 -6.29
C PRO A 211 -8.23 11.38 -5.60
N GLN A 212 -7.11 10.67 -5.68
CA GLN A 212 -6.92 9.45 -4.92
C GLN A 212 -6.85 9.76 -3.43
N HIS A 213 -7.52 8.95 -2.61
CA HIS A 213 -7.50 9.05 -1.15
C HIS A 213 -6.74 7.89 -0.55
N TYR A 214 -6.18 8.15 0.64
CA TYR A 214 -5.27 7.20 1.27
C TYR A 214 -5.58 7.03 2.76
N GLY A 215 -5.08 5.95 3.32
CA GLY A 215 -4.95 5.73 4.75
C GLY A 215 -3.55 5.23 5.06
N ILE A 216 -3.06 5.48 6.27
CA ILE A 216 -1.86 4.83 6.79
C ILE A 216 -2.25 3.61 7.61
N GLY A 217 -1.79 2.44 7.20
CA GLY A 217 -1.93 1.20 7.93
C GLY A 217 -0.69 0.89 8.74
N PHE A 218 -0.89 0.56 10.00
CA PHE A 218 0.13 0.01 10.91
C PHE A 218 -0.14 -1.47 11.10
N LYS A 219 0.93 -2.22 11.29
CA LYS A 219 0.84 -3.64 11.60
C LYS A 219 1.94 -4.08 12.54
N GLU A 220 1.58 -4.94 13.47
CA GLU A 220 2.51 -5.71 14.29
C GLU A 220 2.16 -7.20 14.20
N ILE A 221 3.18 -8.04 14.35
CA ILE A 221 3.05 -9.49 14.58
C ILE A 221 3.49 -9.76 16.00
N TRP A 222 2.66 -10.47 16.74
CA TRP A 222 2.92 -10.91 18.11
C TRP A 222 2.88 -12.42 18.22
N GLU A 223 3.83 -12.99 18.93
CA GLU A 223 3.77 -14.36 19.40
C GLU A 223 3.16 -14.36 20.80
N VAL A 224 2.13 -15.15 21.01
CA VAL A 224 1.41 -15.21 22.29
C VAL A 224 1.32 -16.65 22.78
N ASP A 225 1.55 -16.83 24.07
CA ASP A 225 1.39 -18.12 24.72
C ASP A 225 0.29 -18.04 25.77
N ASN A 226 -0.95 -17.91 25.28
CA ASN A 226 -2.12 -17.86 26.15
C ASN A 226 -3.28 -18.65 25.54
N ASP A 227 -4.20 -19.09 26.41
CA ASP A 227 -5.37 -19.88 26.02
C ASP A 227 -6.45 -19.07 25.26
N LEU A 228 -6.22 -17.78 25.04
CA LEU A 228 -7.13 -16.91 24.28
C LEU A 228 -6.81 -16.91 22.78
N HIS A 229 -5.70 -17.50 22.37
CA HIS A 229 -5.41 -17.65 20.95
C HIS A 229 -6.37 -18.68 20.32
N GLU A 230 -7.03 -18.30 19.24
CA GLU A 230 -7.99 -19.14 18.50
C GLU A 230 -7.68 -19.00 17.00
N GLU A 231 -6.91 -19.95 16.45
CA GLU A 231 -6.52 -19.92 15.03
C GLU A 231 -7.72 -19.81 14.10
N GLY A 232 -7.66 -18.87 13.17
CA GLY A 232 -8.76 -18.54 12.25
C GLY A 232 -9.75 -17.51 12.80
N LEU A 233 -9.50 -16.94 13.99
CA LEU A 233 -10.28 -15.80 14.48
C LEU A 233 -9.88 -14.52 13.77
N VAL A 234 -10.86 -13.84 13.21
CA VAL A 234 -10.78 -12.49 12.64
C VAL A 234 -11.59 -11.53 13.51
N MET A 235 -10.96 -10.48 14.00
CA MET A 235 -11.64 -9.40 14.73
C MET A 235 -11.36 -8.07 14.05
N HIS A 236 -12.43 -7.35 13.69
CA HIS A 236 -12.37 -5.95 13.29
C HIS A 236 -12.93 -5.06 14.39
N THR A 237 -12.37 -3.86 14.53
CA THR A 237 -12.89 -2.87 15.47
C THR A 237 -12.96 -1.48 14.83
N ASN A 238 -13.99 -0.71 15.20
CA ASN A 238 -14.18 0.67 14.80
C ASN A 238 -14.48 1.54 16.04
N GLY A 239 -14.42 2.87 15.88
CA GLY A 239 -14.65 3.84 16.95
C GLY A 239 -13.37 4.23 17.66
N TRP A 240 -13.40 4.24 19.01
CA TRP A 240 -12.23 4.61 19.79
C TRP A 240 -10.96 3.84 19.36
N PRO A 241 -9.76 4.45 19.30
CA PRO A 241 -9.41 5.80 19.78
C PRO A 241 -9.66 6.93 18.78
N LEU A 242 -9.97 6.60 17.52
CA LEU A 242 -10.15 7.62 16.48
C LEU A 242 -11.43 8.44 16.71
N PRO A 243 -11.38 9.76 16.46
CA PRO A 243 -12.56 10.60 16.56
C PRO A 243 -13.55 10.33 15.42
N ASN A 244 -14.81 10.73 15.59
CA ASN A 244 -15.87 10.47 14.63
C ASN A 244 -15.65 11.10 13.24
N ASP A 245 -14.88 12.18 13.16
CA ASP A 245 -14.48 12.87 11.90
C ASP A 245 -13.24 12.26 11.24
N THR A 246 -12.66 11.24 11.85
CA THR A 246 -11.53 10.47 11.30
C THR A 246 -11.88 8.98 11.34
N PRO A 247 -12.86 8.53 10.56
CA PRO A 247 -13.40 7.17 10.63
C PRO A 247 -12.44 6.15 10.02
N GLY A 248 -11.55 5.63 10.86
CA GLY A 248 -10.67 4.51 10.56
C GLY A 248 -11.17 3.20 11.16
N GLY A 249 -10.33 2.18 11.10
CA GLY A 249 -10.63 0.87 11.66
C GLY A 249 -9.38 0.10 12.06
N SER A 250 -9.58 -0.90 12.90
CA SER A 250 -8.47 -1.73 13.39
C SER A 250 -8.82 -3.21 13.24
N TYR A 251 -7.80 -4.04 13.26
CA TYR A 251 -7.96 -5.47 13.07
C TYR A 251 -7.03 -6.26 13.98
N MET A 252 -7.44 -7.49 14.28
CA MET A 252 -6.65 -8.49 14.98
C MET A 252 -7.02 -9.87 14.43
N TYR A 253 -6.03 -10.59 13.91
CA TYR A 253 -6.19 -11.89 13.28
C TYR A 253 -5.30 -12.91 13.96
N HIS A 254 -5.86 -14.07 14.27
CA HIS A 254 -5.14 -15.16 14.89
C HIS A 254 -4.67 -16.14 13.80
N ALA A 255 -3.40 -16.07 13.48
CA ALA A 255 -2.72 -16.88 12.48
C ALA A 255 -2.19 -18.21 13.08
N GLU A 256 -1.50 -18.99 12.27
CA GLU A 256 -0.77 -20.17 12.72
C GLU A 256 0.33 -19.84 13.74
N ASN A 257 0.90 -20.86 14.38
CA ASN A 257 2.04 -20.74 15.29
C ASN A 257 1.83 -19.78 16.47
N LYS A 258 0.60 -19.69 16.99
CA LYS A 258 0.23 -18.75 18.07
C LYS A 258 0.56 -17.29 17.76
N GLN A 259 0.56 -16.91 16.49
CA GLN A 259 0.79 -15.53 16.08
C GLN A 259 -0.52 -14.75 16.00
N ILE A 260 -0.47 -13.51 16.47
CA ILE A 260 -1.53 -12.52 16.31
C ILE A 260 -1.01 -11.40 15.42
N LEU A 261 -1.73 -11.15 14.33
CA LEU A 261 -1.49 -10.09 13.38
C LEU A 261 -2.47 -8.97 13.71
N LEU A 262 -1.98 -7.80 14.09
CA LEU A 262 -2.85 -6.72 14.51
C LEU A 262 -2.42 -5.38 13.92
N GLY A 263 -3.39 -4.49 13.73
CA GLY A 263 -3.11 -3.19 13.15
C GLY A 263 -4.29 -2.22 13.20
N ILE A 264 -4.00 -0.99 12.78
CA ILE A 264 -4.96 0.09 12.61
C ILE A 264 -4.75 0.75 11.25
N VAL A 265 -5.83 1.22 10.66
CA VAL A 265 -5.80 2.09 9.48
C VAL A 265 -6.37 3.44 9.87
N VAL A 266 -5.56 4.49 9.74
CA VAL A 266 -5.97 5.88 9.95
C VAL A 266 -6.09 6.56 8.59
N PRO A 267 -7.28 7.09 8.23
CA PRO A 267 -7.45 7.86 7.00
C PRO A 267 -6.53 9.08 6.98
N LEU A 268 -5.92 9.41 5.82
CA LEU A 268 -5.01 10.56 5.71
C LEU A 268 -5.72 11.89 5.40
N ASP A 269 -7.04 11.88 5.24
CA ASP A 269 -7.89 13.07 5.15
C ASP A 269 -8.26 13.70 6.53
N TYR A 270 -7.65 13.24 7.63
CA TYR A 270 -7.85 13.87 8.93
C TYR A 270 -7.38 15.32 8.95
N SER A 271 -8.08 16.16 9.74
CA SER A 271 -7.90 17.61 9.74
C SER A 271 -7.01 18.16 10.87
N ASN A 272 -6.82 17.42 11.97
CA ASN A 272 -6.05 17.88 13.12
C ASN A 272 -4.57 17.56 12.98
N PRO A 273 -3.65 18.55 12.80
CA PRO A 273 -2.22 18.30 12.64
C PRO A 273 -1.54 17.73 13.91
N HIS A 274 -2.20 17.79 15.07
CA HIS A 274 -1.71 17.19 16.31
C HIS A 274 -2.01 15.70 16.42
N LEU A 275 -2.79 15.11 15.51
CA LEU A 275 -3.03 13.67 15.48
C LEU A 275 -1.77 12.93 15.07
N SER A 276 -1.38 11.95 15.89
CA SER A 276 -0.29 11.00 15.59
C SER A 276 -0.88 9.63 15.30
N PRO A 277 -0.90 9.19 14.04
CA PRO A 277 -1.42 7.87 13.70
C PRO A 277 -0.74 6.72 14.43
N TYR A 278 0.58 6.85 14.69
CA TYR A 278 1.32 5.88 15.48
C TYR A 278 0.81 5.78 16.93
N ASP A 279 0.61 6.93 17.58
CA ASP A 279 0.15 6.95 18.96
C ASP A 279 -1.32 6.51 19.10
N GLU A 280 -2.16 6.76 18.10
CA GLU A 280 -3.50 6.17 18.04
C GLU A 280 -3.45 4.64 17.95
N PHE A 281 -2.49 4.08 17.21
CA PHE A 281 -2.26 2.63 17.18
C PHE A 281 -1.83 2.09 18.56
N GLN A 282 -0.89 2.74 19.24
CA GLN A 282 -0.46 2.34 20.58
C GLN A 282 -1.63 2.43 21.59
N LYS A 283 -2.39 3.51 21.52
CA LYS A 283 -3.57 3.72 22.36
C LYS A 283 -4.62 2.63 22.12
N TRP A 284 -4.91 2.27 20.88
CA TRP A 284 -5.84 1.18 20.54
C TRP A 284 -5.43 -0.16 21.18
N LYS A 285 -4.16 -0.51 21.18
CA LYS A 285 -3.66 -1.74 21.82
C LYS A 285 -3.92 -1.80 23.33
N SER A 286 -3.99 -0.65 23.99
CA SER A 286 -4.27 -0.57 25.44
C SER A 286 -5.73 -0.87 25.80
N HIS A 287 -6.66 -0.90 24.82
CA HIS A 287 -8.07 -1.23 25.07
C HIS A 287 -8.23 -2.63 25.67
N ALA A 288 -9.08 -2.77 26.71
CA ALA A 288 -9.26 -4.03 27.44
C ALA A 288 -9.62 -5.24 26.55
N ALA A 289 -10.40 -5.01 25.48
CA ALA A 289 -10.78 -6.06 24.54
C ALA A 289 -9.59 -6.58 23.69
N ILE A 290 -8.53 -5.80 23.55
CA ILE A 290 -7.32 -6.10 22.78
C ILE A 290 -6.18 -6.53 23.68
N LYS A 291 -5.85 -5.71 24.70
CA LYS A 291 -4.71 -5.91 25.64
C LYS A 291 -4.65 -7.32 26.21
N LYS A 292 -5.81 -7.93 26.52
CA LYS A 292 -5.89 -9.27 27.11
C LYS A 292 -5.23 -10.34 26.23
N TYR A 293 -5.29 -10.21 24.89
CA TYR A 293 -4.68 -11.17 23.96
C TYR A 293 -3.17 -11.01 23.85
N LEU A 294 -2.66 -9.80 24.11
CA LEU A 294 -1.24 -9.45 23.97
C LEU A 294 -0.44 -9.62 25.28
N LYS A 295 -1.12 -9.83 26.39
CA LYS A 295 -0.49 -9.97 27.70
C LYS A 295 0.53 -11.11 27.70
N ASN A 296 1.75 -10.82 28.16
CA ASN A 296 2.91 -11.74 28.17
C ASN A 296 3.36 -12.17 26.76
N GLY A 297 2.83 -11.56 25.70
CA GLY A 297 3.27 -11.82 24.33
C GLY A 297 4.55 -11.07 23.98
N LYS A 298 5.18 -11.49 22.88
CA LYS A 298 6.39 -10.90 22.31
C LYS A 298 6.10 -10.31 20.95
N ARG A 299 6.45 -9.04 20.72
CA ARG A 299 6.44 -8.46 19.38
C ARG A 299 7.54 -9.07 18.52
N LEU A 300 7.19 -9.53 17.34
CA LEU A 300 8.13 -10.12 16.38
C LEU A 300 8.46 -9.15 15.24
N SER A 301 7.48 -8.34 14.81
CA SER A 301 7.65 -7.46 13.67
C SER A 301 6.74 -6.22 13.80
N TYR A 302 7.14 -5.13 13.13
CA TYR A 302 6.40 -3.88 13.01
C TYR A 302 6.56 -3.34 11.61
N GLY A 303 5.51 -2.75 11.07
CA GLY A 303 5.57 -2.05 9.81
C GLY A 303 4.43 -1.06 9.63
N ALA A 304 4.60 -0.18 8.66
CA ALA A 304 3.58 0.76 8.25
C ALA A 304 3.61 0.98 6.74
N ARG A 305 2.44 1.13 6.13
CA ARG A 305 2.31 1.40 4.70
C ARG A 305 1.03 2.18 4.40
N ALA A 306 1.15 3.15 3.50
CA ALA A 306 -0.04 3.78 2.95
C ALA A 306 -0.82 2.77 2.10
N LEU A 307 -2.14 2.91 2.12
CA LEU A 307 -3.08 2.14 1.30
C LEU A 307 -4.09 3.09 0.66
N ILE A 308 -4.60 2.71 -0.49
CA ILE A 308 -5.58 3.50 -1.24
C ILE A 308 -6.98 3.30 -0.68
N LYS A 309 -7.83 4.33 -0.77
CA LYS A 309 -9.25 4.25 -0.39
C LYS A 309 -10.20 5.05 -1.30
N GLY A 310 -9.70 5.62 -2.40
CA GLY A 310 -10.50 6.48 -3.30
C GLY A 310 -11.61 5.75 -4.04
N GLY A 311 -11.44 4.47 -4.35
CA GLY A 311 -12.46 3.67 -5.02
C GLY A 311 -12.66 4.04 -6.49
N LEU A 312 -13.86 3.74 -7.03
CA LEU A 312 -14.15 3.87 -8.46
C LEU A 312 -14.03 5.31 -8.98
N GLN A 313 -14.42 6.31 -8.18
CA GLN A 313 -14.39 7.72 -8.60
C GLN A 313 -12.97 8.25 -8.81
N SER A 314 -11.98 7.66 -8.14
CA SER A 314 -10.55 8.01 -8.23
C SER A 314 -9.74 7.07 -9.13
N LEU A 315 -10.41 6.13 -9.82
CA LEU A 315 -9.73 5.20 -10.72
C LEU A 315 -9.33 5.95 -12.00
N PRO A 316 -8.02 6.12 -12.28
CA PRO A 316 -7.54 6.77 -13.50
C PRO A 316 -7.80 5.89 -14.73
N SER A 317 -7.53 6.39 -15.93
CA SER A 317 -7.29 5.52 -17.08
C SER A 317 -6.11 4.60 -16.76
N MET A 318 -6.29 3.31 -17.01
CA MET A 318 -5.29 2.30 -16.66
C MET A 318 -4.35 1.99 -17.83
N GLU A 319 -4.51 2.69 -18.96
CA GLU A 319 -3.71 2.53 -20.16
C GLU A 319 -3.21 3.87 -20.69
N PHE A 320 -2.02 3.86 -21.28
CA PHE A 320 -1.38 4.99 -21.92
C PHE A 320 -0.42 4.49 -23.01
N PRO A 321 0.10 5.36 -23.90
CA PRO A 321 1.00 4.92 -24.96
C PRO A 321 2.21 4.13 -24.43
N GLY A 322 2.27 2.84 -24.75
CA GLY A 322 3.34 1.93 -24.37
C GLY A 322 3.23 1.27 -23.01
N GLY A 323 2.15 1.51 -22.24
CA GLY A 323 2.10 0.90 -20.92
C GLY A 323 0.74 0.89 -20.23
N TYR A 324 0.75 0.30 -19.03
CA TYR A 324 -0.44 0.05 -18.23
C TYR A 324 -0.16 0.28 -16.74
N LEU A 325 -1.16 0.83 -16.02
CA LEU A 325 -1.19 0.88 -14.56
C LEU A 325 -2.06 -0.25 -14.02
N VAL A 326 -1.58 -1.02 -13.04
CA VAL A 326 -2.33 -2.13 -12.45
C VAL A 326 -2.28 -2.13 -10.91
N GLY A 327 -3.24 -2.78 -10.29
CA GLY A 327 -3.29 -2.94 -8.84
C GLY A 327 -3.48 -1.63 -8.09
N CYS A 328 -2.82 -1.52 -6.92
CA CYS A 328 -2.89 -0.33 -6.10
C CYS A 328 -2.22 0.90 -6.74
N ASN A 329 -1.39 0.73 -7.77
CA ASN A 329 -0.85 1.85 -8.53
C ASN A 329 -1.95 2.58 -9.32
N ALA A 330 -2.92 1.85 -9.84
CA ALA A 330 -4.13 2.38 -10.46
C ALA A 330 -5.25 2.71 -9.45
N GLY A 331 -5.27 2.09 -8.28
CA GLY A 331 -6.33 2.36 -7.30
C GLY A 331 -7.40 1.27 -7.18
N THR A 332 -7.11 0.01 -7.49
CA THR A 332 -8.10 -1.07 -7.60
C THR A 332 -8.58 -1.67 -6.27
N MET A 333 -8.12 -1.19 -5.11
CA MET A 333 -8.51 -1.73 -3.81
C MET A 333 -9.99 -1.52 -3.50
N ASN A 334 -10.67 -2.56 -3.03
CA ASN A 334 -12.02 -2.42 -2.46
C ASN A 334 -11.93 -2.07 -0.97
N PHE A 335 -12.05 -0.78 -0.67
CA PHE A 335 -11.96 -0.27 0.68
C PHE A 335 -13.10 -0.76 1.59
N SER A 336 -14.31 -0.97 1.07
CA SER A 336 -15.45 -1.44 1.87
C SER A 336 -15.27 -2.87 2.41
N LYS A 337 -14.52 -3.70 1.68
CA LYS A 337 -14.13 -5.05 2.11
C LYS A 337 -12.83 -5.08 2.90
N ILE A 338 -12.07 -3.98 2.92
CA ILE A 338 -10.69 -3.94 3.44
C ILE A 338 -9.81 -4.98 2.72
N LYS A 339 -10.02 -5.19 1.43
CA LYS A 339 -9.32 -6.19 0.61
C LYS A 339 -8.92 -5.60 -0.73
N GLY A 340 -7.65 -5.80 -1.10
CA GLY A 340 -7.09 -5.27 -2.34
C GLY A 340 -6.28 -6.29 -3.14
N SER A 341 -5.85 -7.40 -2.53
CA SER A 341 -4.94 -8.34 -3.21
C SER A 341 -5.62 -9.05 -4.37
N HIS A 342 -6.87 -9.51 -4.21
CA HIS A 342 -7.64 -10.16 -5.27
C HIS A 342 -7.97 -9.21 -6.42
N THR A 343 -8.34 -7.96 -6.12
CA THR A 343 -8.60 -6.94 -7.16
C THR A 343 -7.33 -6.51 -7.87
N ALA A 344 -6.20 -6.42 -7.15
CA ALA A 344 -4.90 -6.15 -7.73
C ALA A 344 -4.47 -7.26 -8.69
N MET A 345 -4.55 -8.53 -8.29
CA MET A 345 -4.29 -9.67 -9.17
C MET A 345 -5.18 -9.65 -10.40
N LYS A 346 -6.50 -9.41 -10.21
CA LYS A 346 -7.46 -9.38 -11.33
C LYS A 346 -7.11 -8.30 -12.35
N SER A 347 -6.75 -7.09 -11.90
CA SER A 347 -6.35 -6.02 -12.81
C SER A 347 -5.11 -6.38 -13.65
N GLY A 348 -4.14 -7.06 -13.05
CA GLY A 348 -2.97 -7.57 -13.76
C GLY A 348 -3.34 -8.66 -14.77
N MET A 349 -4.25 -9.55 -14.43
CA MET A 349 -4.74 -10.60 -15.33
C MET A 349 -5.46 -10.01 -16.55
N GLU A 350 -6.26 -8.95 -16.37
CA GLU A 350 -6.92 -8.27 -17.48
C GLU A 350 -5.91 -7.53 -18.36
N ALA A 351 -4.90 -6.85 -17.76
CA ALA A 351 -3.82 -6.25 -18.51
C ALA A 351 -3.06 -7.29 -19.37
N ALA A 352 -2.77 -8.47 -18.81
CA ALA A 352 -2.13 -9.56 -19.54
C ALA A 352 -2.92 -9.99 -20.78
N LYS A 353 -4.24 -10.13 -20.67
CA LYS A 353 -5.12 -10.47 -21.80
C LYS A 353 -5.10 -9.39 -22.89
N VAL A 354 -5.13 -8.12 -22.48
CA VAL A 354 -5.07 -6.97 -23.40
C VAL A 354 -3.73 -6.91 -24.11
N ILE A 355 -2.63 -7.05 -23.37
CA ILE A 355 -1.27 -7.06 -23.94
C ILE A 355 -1.15 -8.17 -24.99
N ALA A 356 -1.51 -9.41 -24.64
CA ALA A 356 -1.43 -10.53 -25.56
C ALA A 356 -2.29 -10.33 -26.83
N ALA A 357 -3.50 -9.79 -26.67
CA ALA A 357 -4.39 -9.47 -27.78
C ALA A 357 -3.79 -8.36 -28.68
N ASN A 358 -3.22 -7.32 -28.09
CA ASN A 358 -2.64 -6.20 -28.82
C ASN A 358 -1.34 -6.58 -29.56
N ILE A 359 -0.54 -7.46 -29.00
CA ILE A 359 0.60 -8.09 -29.70
C ILE A 359 0.13 -8.81 -30.98
N ASN A 360 -1.05 -9.41 -30.95
CA ASN A 360 -1.68 -10.06 -32.11
C ASN A 360 -2.46 -9.10 -33.02
N GLY A 361 -2.41 -7.79 -32.77
CA GLY A 361 -3.05 -6.75 -33.60
C GLY A 361 -4.54 -6.52 -33.36
N GLU A 362 -5.11 -6.96 -32.20
CA GLU A 362 -6.55 -6.83 -31.92
C GLU A 362 -6.98 -5.43 -31.43
N ASN A 363 -6.05 -4.59 -30.98
CA ASN A 363 -6.32 -3.22 -30.49
C ASN A 363 -7.40 -3.15 -29.37
N LYS A 364 -7.23 -3.94 -28.31
CA LYS A 364 -8.11 -3.93 -27.12
C LYS A 364 -7.72 -2.86 -26.13
N SER A 365 -8.71 -2.34 -25.40
CA SER A 365 -8.55 -1.36 -24.32
C SER A 365 -8.65 -2.04 -22.95
N LEU A 366 -7.68 -1.75 -22.07
CA LEU A 366 -7.71 -2.24 -20.68
C LEU A 366 -8.88 -1.62 -19.89
N ASP A 367 -9.16 -0.34 -20.08
CA ASP A 367 -10.27 0.34 -19.41
C ASP A 367 -11.62 -0.31 -19.77
N ALA A 368 -11.79 -0.76 -21.02
CA ALA A 368 -12.98 -1.48 -21.45
C ALA A 368 -13.05 -2.89 -20.84
N GLU A 369 -11.95 -3.64 -20.82
CA GLU A 369 -11.92 -4.99 -20.22
C GLU A 369 -12.14 -4.95 -18.71
N ILE A 370 -11.54 -3.98 -18.00
CA ILE A 370 -11.79 -3.75 -16.58
C ILE A 370 -13.27 -3.50 -16.34
N LYS A 371 -13.92 -2.64 -17.15
CA LYS A 371 -15.34 -2.31 -17.02
C LYS A 371 -16.26 -3.52 -17.20
N ASN A 372 -15.84 -4.50 -17.99
CA ASN A 372 -16.57 -5.74 -18.23
C ASN A 372 -16.27 -6.82 -17.16
N SER A 373 -15.27 -6.61 -16.30
CA SER A 373 -14.83 -7.58 -15.30
C SER A 373 -15.65 -7.50 -14.00
N TRP A 374 -15.57 -8.56 -13.18
CA TRP A 374 -16.14 -8.55 -11.84
C TRP A 374 -15.46 -7.53 -10.91
N LEU A 375 -14.21 -7.15 -11.20
CA LEU A 375 -13.48 -6.12 -10.45
C LEU A 375 -14.24 -4.79 -10.50
N TYR A 376 -14.64 -4.34 -11.68
CA TYR A 376 -15.43 -3.12 -11.84
C TYR A 376 -16.76 -3.21 -11.10
N THR A 377 -17.46 -4.33 -11.24
CA THR A 377 -18.74 -4.55 -10.55
C THR A 377 -18.58 -4.45 -9.02
N GLU A 378 -17.48 -4.97 -8.49
CA GLU A 378 -17.16 -4.91 -7.06
C GLU A 378 -16.89 -3.47 -6.61
N LEU A 379 -16.05 -2.73 -7.34
CA LEU A 379 -15.77 -1.32 -7.05
C LEU A 379 -17.03 -0.45 -7.21
N TYR A 380 -17.85 -0.71 -8.23
CA TYR A 380 -19.09 0.01 -8.46
C TYR A 380 -20.06 -0.10 -7.29
N LYS A 381 -20.24 -1.30 -6.75
CA LYS A 381 -21.13 -1.53 -5.60
C LYS A 381 -20.65 -0.89 -4.30
N SER A 382 -19.38 -0.60 -4.19
CA SER A 382 -18.76 0.01 -3.00
C SER A 382 -18.40 1.50 -3.19
N ARG A 383 -18.70 2.10 -4.34
CA ARG A 383 -18.24 3.43 -4.74
C ARG A 383 -18.61 4.57 -3.81
N ASN A 384 -19.72 4.45 -3.07
CA ASN A 384 -20.18 5.47 -2.12
C ASN A 384 -19.69 5.23 -0.68
N PHE A 385 -19.03 4.09 -0.41
CA PHE A 385 -18.64 3.69 0.94
C PHE A 385 -17.73 4.73 1.62
N GLY A 386 -16.61 5.07 1.00
CA GLY A 386 -15.68 6.09 1.50
C GLY A 386 -16.31 7.49 1.58
N PRO A 387 -16.92 7.99 0.50
CA PRO A 387 -17.58 9.30 0.48
C PRO A 387 -18.66 9.51 1.54
N PHE A 388 -19.43 8.47 1.91
CA PHE A 388 -20.39 8.59 3.03
C PHE A 388 -19.69 8.88 4.34
N PHE A 389 -18.60 8.19 4.65
CA PHE A 389 -17.85 8.42 5.88
C PHE A 389 -17.19 9.80 5.90
N HIS A 390 -16.59 10.21 4.78
CA HIS A 390 -15.99 11.54 4.67
C HIS A 390 -17.01 12.66 4.90
N LYS A 391 -18.16 12.57 4.24
CA LYS A 391 -19.18 13.64 4.26
C LYS A 391 -19.97 13.70 5.57
N PHE A 392 -20.24 12.57 6.20
CA PHE A 392 -21.18 12.47 7.32
C PHE A 392 -20.54 11.94 8.63
N GLY A 393 -19.24 11.64 8.61
CA GLY A 393 -18.52 11.06 9.76
C GLY A 393 -18.88 9.58 10.02
N GLY A 394 -18.32 9.02 11.08
CA GLY A 394 -18.41 7.59 11.36
C GLY A 394 -19.84 7.06 11.55
N PHE A 395 -20.65 7.69 12.39
CA PHE A 395 -21.99 7.17 12.75
C PHE A 395 -23.01 7.35 11.62
N ILE A 396 -23.16 8.56 11.11
CA ILE A 396 -24.16 8.87 10.07
C ILE A 396 -23.72 8.23 8.74
N GLY A 397 -22.44 8.27 8.44
CA GLY A 397 -21.87 7.60 7.26
C GLY A 397 -22.13 6.10 7.29
N ALA A 398 -21.98 5.43 8.43
CA ALA A 398 -22.30 4.01 8.58
C ALA A 398 -23.80 3.72 8.32
N ALA A 399 -24.70 4.59 8.80
CA ALA A 399 -26.14 4.44 8.55
C ALA A 399 -26.47 4.56 7.06
N PHE A 400 -25.91 5.55 6.34
CA PHE A 400 -26.09 5.69 4.89
C PHE A 400 -25.47 4.53 4.11
N ASN A 401 -24.29 4.05 4.51
CA ASN A 401 -23.72 2.84 3.93
C ASN A 401 -24.59 1.61 4.13
N ALA A 402 -25.20 1.45 5.31
CA ALA A 402 -26.16 0.36 5.55
C ALA A 402 -27.37 0.46 4.61
N ILE A 403 -27.94 1.64 4.44
CA ILE A 403 -29.06 1.89 3.51
C ILE A 403 -28.63 1.53 2.07
N ASP A 404 -27.48 2.01 1.62
CA ASP A 404 -26.97 1.70 0.27
C ASP A 404 -26.78 0.18 0.09
N GLN A 405 -26.14 -0.49 1.03
CA GLN A 405 -25.84 -1.93 0.90
C GLN A 405 -27.10 -2.81 1.04
N PHE A 406 -28.02 -2.53 1.97
CA PHE A 406 -29.18 -3.37 2.22
C PHE A 406 -30.36 -3.09 1.28
N ILE A 407 -30.64 -1.81 1.01
CA ILE A 407 -31.80 -1.41 0.21
C ILE A 407 -31.42 -1.35 -1.26
N PHE A 408 -30.34 -0.62 -1.59
CA PHE A 408 -29.92 -0.40 -2.96
C PHE A 408 -28.90 -1.43 -3.47
N ARG A 409 -28.37 -2.30 -2.60
CA ARG A 409 -27.37 -3.33 -2.92
C ARG A 409 -26.13 -2.72 -3.64
N GLY A 410 -25.71 -1.54 -3.21
CA GLY A 410 -24.61 -0.78 -3.81
C GLY A 410 -24.97 -0.09 -5.14
N ASN A 411 -26.24 -0.02 -5.50
CA ASN A 411 -26.70 0.59 -6.76
C ASN A 411 -27.45 1.90 -6.55
N LEU A 412 -27.07 2.70 -5.56
CA LEU A 412 -27.61 4.05 -5.42
C LEU A 412 -27.50 4.80 -6.76
N PRO A 413 -28.54 5.53 -7.25
CA PRO A 413 -28.54 6.04 -8.63
C PRO A 413 -27.53 7.17 -8.92
N PHE A 414 -26.82 7.64 -7.90
CA PHE A 414 -25.80 8.70 -8.03
C PHE A 414 -24.53 8.32 -7.25
N PRO A 415 -23.33 8.66 -7.76
CA PRO A 415 -22.11 8.61 -6.98
C PRO A 415 -22.02 9.82 -6.06
N LEU A 416 -21.35 9.66 -4.94
CA LEU A 416 -20.88 10.75 -4.10
C LEU A 416 -19.40 11.00 -4.40
N ASN A 417 -19.05 12.28 -4.51
CA ASN A 417 -17.67 12.70 -4.77
C ASN A 417 -16.97 13.10 -3.49
N HIS A 418 -15.64 12.97 -3.50
CA HIS A 418 -14.72 13.41 -2.46
C HIS A 418 -13.58 14.23 -3.12
N PRO A 419 -13.83 15.51 -3.47
CA PRO A 419 -12.95 16.27 -4.36
C PRO A 419 -11.72 16.89 -3.67
N VAL A 420 -11.64 16.86 -2.33
CA VAL A 420 -10.54 17.50 -1.58
C VAL A 420 -9.43 16.48 -1.34
N PRO A 421 -8.20 16.67 -1.88
CA PRO A 421 -7.11 15.74 -1.67
C PRO A 421 -6.63 15.73 -0.20
N ASP A 422 -6.07 14.62 0.24
CA ASP A 422 -5.74 14.38 1.66
C ASP A 422 -4.76 15.41 2.25
N HIS A 423 -3.84 15.95 1.46
CA HIS A 423 -2.87 16.95 1.91
C HIS A 423 -3.50 18.32 2.20
N GLU A 424 -4.63 18.64 1.58
CA GLU A 424 -5.36 19.91 1.80
C GLU A 424 -6.30 19.87 3.01
N CYS A 425 -6.51 18.72 3.63
CA CYS A 425 -7.47 18.56 4.73
C CYS A 425 -7.00 19.12 6.08
N LEU A 426 -5.70 19.41 6.27
CA LEU A 426 -5.18 19.91 7.52
C LEU A 426 -5.66 21.32 7.82
N LYS A 427 -6.15 21.53 9.05
CA LYS A 427 -6.46 22.85 9.61
C LYS A 427 -5.22 23.45 10.29
N PRO A 428 -5.14 24.79 10.42
CA PRO A 428 -4.05 25.40 11.18
C PRO A 428 -3.98 24.85 12.62
N ALA A 429 -2.76 24.59 13.10
CA ALA A 429 -2.55 23.99 14.43
C ALA A 429 -3.17 24.79 15.58
N LYS A 430 -3.18 26.14 15.48
CA LYS A 430 -3.81 27.04 16.44
C LYS A 430 -5.32 26.86 16.57
N ASP A 431 -5.98 26.36 15.53
CA ASP A 431 -7.44 26.15 15.47
C ASP A 431 -7.83 24.72 15.88
N CYS A 432 -6.83 23.88 16.22
CA CYS A 432 -7.02 22.50 16.58
C CYS A 432 -6.67 22.22 18.04
N LYS A 433 -7.42 21.28 18.63
CA LYS A 433 -7.11 20.81 19.98
C LYS A 433 -5.83 19.96 19.96
N LYS A 434 -4.88 20.29 20.85
CA LYS A 434 -3.72 19.42 21.09
C LYS A 434 -4.18 18.08 21.65
N ILE A 435 -3.54 17.02 21.21
CA ILE A 435 -3.82 15.65 21.66
C ILE A 435 -2.66 15.22 22.56
N GLU A 436 -2.99 14.85 23.78
CA GLU A 436 -2.03 14.29 24.73
C GLU A 436 -2.13 12.76 24.66
N TYR A 437 -1.00 12.11 24.42
CA TYR A 437 -0.91 10.66 24.37
C TYR A 437 -0.35 10.12 25.69
N PRO A 438 -0.86 8.97 26.18
CA PRO A 438 -0.34 8.35 27.39
C PRO A 438 1.10 7.86 27.17
N LYS A 439 1.88 7.79 28.25
CA LYS A 439 3.21 7.16 28.20
C LYS A 439 3.08 5.68 27.85
N TYR A 440 4.07 5.18 27.12
CA TYR A 440 4.14 3.76 26.79
C TYR A 440 4.43 2.91 28.03
N ASP A 441 3.79 1.75 28.13
CA ASP A 441 3.96 0.82 29.27
C ASP A 441 5.12 -0.17 29.05
N ASN A 442 5.68 -0.26 27.86
CA ASN A 442 6.71 -1.24 27.43
C ASN A 442 6.29 -2.71 27.62
N GLU A 443 4.99 -2.97 27.75
CA GLU A 443 4.40 -4.31 27.79
C GLU A 443 3.59 -4.57 26.53
N VAL A 444 2.64 -3.67 26.19
CA VAL A 444 1.83 -3.74 24.98
C VAL A 444 1.95 -2.47 24.13
N THR A 445 2.43 -1.37 24.71
CA THR A 445 2.66 -0.09 24.02
C THR A 445 4.14 0.28 24.08
N PHE A 446 4.68 0.77 22.96
CA PHE A 446 6.10 1.02 22.79
C PHE A 446 6.35 2.31 22.04
N ASP A 447 7.53 2.88 22.22
CA ASP A 447 7.97 4.05 21.46
C ASP A 447 8.19 3.73 19.97
N LYS A 448 8.21 4.78 19.17
CA LYS A 448 8.29 4.68 17.71
C LYS A 448 9.61 4.06 17.25
N LEU A 449 10.75 4.46 17.81
CA LEU A 449 12.07 3.99 17.38
C LEU A 449 12.28 2.50 17.71
N SER A 450 11.86 2.06 18.91
CA SER A 450 11.87 0.63 19.28
C SER A 450 10.98 -0.21 18.33
N SER A 451 9.95 0.40 17.75
CA SER A 451 9.11 -0.28 16.77
C SER A 451 9.78 -0.34 15.40
N VAL A 452 10.42 0.74 14.95
CA VAL A 452 11.16 0.79 13.67
C VAL A 452 12.25 -0.28 13.62
N TYR A 453 12.94 -0.53 14.72
CA TYR A 453 13.92 -1.60 14.80
C TYR A 453 13.35 -2.97 14.36
N LEU A 454 12.08 -3.25 14.66
CA LEU A 454 11.41 -4.49 14.28
C LEU A 454 10.92 -4.52 12.82
N SER A 455 11.12 -3.45 12.06
CA SER A 455 10.86 -3.42 10.62
C SER A 455 12.01 -3.98 9.79
N ASN A 456 13.17 -4.21 10.43
CA ASN A 456 14.43 -4.57 9.79
C ASN A 456 14.77 -3.64 8.62
N THR A 457 14.41 -2.35 8.74
CA THR A 457 14.74 -1.39 7.70
C THR A 457 16.24 -1.11 7.67
N TYR A 458 16.79 -1.12 6.48
CA TYR A 458 18.19 -0.83 6.22
C TYR A 458 18.32 -0.02 4.92
N HIS A 459 19.15 1.00 4.93
CA HIS A 459 19.53 1.75 3.74
C HIS A 459 21.04 1.94 3.74
N GLU A 460 21.64 2.02 2.58
CA GLU A 460 23.03 2.44 2.45
C GLU A 460 23.20 3.84 3.07
N GLU A 461 24.17 4.01 3.95
CA GLU A 461 24.28 5.24 4.77
C GLU A 461 24.62 6.48 3.94
N GLU A 462 25.47 6.32 2.94
CA GLU A 462 26.01 7.43 2.14
C GLU A 462 25.32 7.61 0.79
N GLN A 463 24.13 7.05 0.59
CA GLN A 463 23.37 7.28 -0.64
C GLN A 463 22.63 8.62 -0.61
N PRO A 464 22.22 9.18 -1.76
CA PRO A 464 21.37 10.37 -1.82
C PRO A 464 20.06 10.15 -1.05
N CYS A 465 19.61 11.19 -0.35
CA CYS A 465 18.36 11.10 0.41
C CYS A 465 17.17 10.90 -0.52
N HIS A 466 16.50 9.75 -0.39
CA HIS A 466 15.33 9.41 -1.20
C HIS A 466 14.04 10.16 -0.81
N LEU A 467 14.11 11.05 0.18
CA LEU A 467 13.03 11.94 0.63
C LEU A 467 13.39 13.36 0.22
N VAL A 468 13.14 13.68 -1.05
CA VAL A 468 13.61 14.91 -1.68
C VAL A 468 12.72 16.08 -1.30
N LEU A 469 13.30 17.13 -0.73
CA LEU A 469 12.63 18.41 -0.51
C LEU A 469 12.71 19.27 -1.79
N LYS A 470 11.57 19.74 -2.28
CA LYS A 470 11.53 20.70 -3.41
C LYS A 470 12.02 22.08 -2.97
N ASP A 471 11.74 22.46 -1.71
CA ASP A 471 12.18 23.69 -1.08
C ASP A 471 12.52 23.41 0.39
N ILE A 472 13.78 23.62 0.76
CA ILE A 472 14.31 23.35 2.10
C ILE A 472 13.73 24.29 3.18
N THR A 473 13.16 25.44 2.81
CA THR A 473 12.65 26.44 3.76
C THR A 473 11.25 26.12 4.23
N ILE A 474 10.42 25.47 3.40
CA ILE A 474 8.99 25.20 3.67
C ILE A 474 8.73 24.52 5.02
N PRO A 475 9.48 23.49 5.45
CA PRO A 475 9.19 22.83 6.71
C PRO A 475 9.26 23.75 7.93
N ILE A 476 10.21 24.70 7.95
CA ILE A 476 10.41 25.61 9.09
C ILE A 476 9.58 26.89 8.92
N GLU A 477 9.64 27.55 7.76
CA GLU A 477 9.02 28.86 7.58
C GLU A 477 7.51 28.80 7.39
N LYS A 478 6.98 27.68 6.88
CA LYS A 478 5.56 27.51 6.59
C LYS A 478 4.88 26.44 7.42
N ASN A 479 5.38 25.20 7.34
CA ASN A 479 4.68 24.06 7.94
C ASN A 479 4.75 24.08 9.47
N LEU A 480 5.89 24.47 10.04
CA LEU A 480 6.04 24.60 11.50
C LEU A 480 5.13 25.71 12.03
N GLU A 481 5.04 26.85 11.36
CA GLU A 481 4.19 27.96 11.78
C GLU A 481 2.69 27.61 11.68
N LEU A 482 2.26 27.05 10.56
CA LEU A 482 0.84 26.80 10.29
C LEU A 482 0.32 25.52 10.93
N TYR A 483 1.12 24.44 10.92
CA TYR A 483 0.68 23.09 11.25
C TYR A 483 1.51 22.41 12.35
N ASP A 484 2.43 23.15 13.01
CA ASP A 484 3.35 22.61 14.03
C ASP A 484 4.21 21.45 13.47
N GLU A 485 4.65 21.55 12.23
CA GLU A 485 5.34 20.57 11.38
C GLU A 485 4.79 19.13 11.56
N PRO A 486 3.74 18.78 10.81
CA PRO A 486 2.99 17.55 11.04
C PRO A 486 3.76 16.28 10.65
N ALA A 487 4.88 16.41 9.91
CA ALA A 487 5.70 15.25 9.53
C ALA A 487 6.25 14.50 10.73
N GLN A 488 6.54 15.20 11.83
CA GLN A 488 6.97 14.59 13.09
C GLN A 488 5.93 13.59 13.66
N ARG A 489 4.64 13.78 13.32
CA ARG A 489 3.52 12.98 13.82
C ARG A 489 3.00 11.97 12.81
N TYR A 490 2.79 12.36 11.55
CA TYR A 490 2.27 11.42 10.56
C TYR A 490 3.30 10.38 10.12
N CYS A 491 4.60 10.65 10.27
CA CYS A 491 5.63 9.66 9.96
C CYS A 491 5.59 8.51 10.98
N PRO A 492 5.44 7.25 10.52
CA PRO A 492 5.39 6.07 11.39
C PRO A 492 6.76 5.63 11.91
N ALA A 493 7.84 6.25 11.41
CA ALA A 493 9.20 5.75 11.59
C ALA A 493 10.19 6.77 12.20
N GLY A 494 9.72 7.94 12.65
CA GLY A 494 10.61 8.95 13.26
C GLY A 494 11.66 9.49 12.30
N VAL A 495 11.28 9.64 11.03
CA VAL A 495 12.18 10.17 9.99
C VAL A 495 12.37 11.68 10.12
N TYR A 496 11.31 12.39 10.50
CA TYR A 496 11.30 13.85 10.50
C TYR A 496 11.30 14.42 11.90
N GLU A 497 12.21 15.37 12.14
CA GLU A 497 12.35 16.08 13.41
C GLU A 497 12.63 17.57 13.17
N VAL A 498 12.06 18.41 14.03
CA VAL A 498 12.47 19.81 14.16
C VAL A 498 13.44 19.90 15.33
N VAL A 499 14.71 20.13 15.04
CA VAL A 499 15.76 20.27 16.05
C VAL A 499 16.11 21.74 16.25
N GLU A 500 16.45 22.11 17.49
CA GLU A 500 16.89 23.46 17.83
C GLU A 500 18.39 23.45 18.12
N GLU A 501 19.15 24.17 17.31
CA GLU A 501 20.62 24.30 17.45
C GLU A 501 20.98 25.78 17.48
N ALA A 502 21.68 26.19 18.53
CA ALA A 502 22.17 27.57 18.72
C ALA A 502 21.10 28.67 18.54
N GLY A 503 19.84 28.36 18.93
CA GLY A 503 18.70 29.29 18.84
C GLY A 503 18.04 29.36 17.45
N SER A 504 18.44 28.55 16.50
CA SER A 504 17.78 28.37 15.21
C SER A 504 17.12 26.99 15.10
N LYS A 505 15.99 26.92 14.40
CA LYS A 505 15.30 25.64 14.13
C LYS A 505 15.71 25.08 12.78
N ARG A 506 15.97 23.79 12.74
CA ARG A 506 16.33 23.04 11.54
C ARG A 506 15.42 21.83 11.38
N PHE A 507 15.02 21.55 10.15
CA PHE A 507 14.32 20.33 9.80
C PHE A 507 15.33 19.22 9.49
N GLN A 508 15.25 18.13 10.25
CA GLN A 508 16.15 16.99 10.11
C GLN A 508 15.39 15.81 9.50
N ILE A 509 16.04 15.13 8.54
CA ILE A 509 15.53 13.94 7.87
C ILE A 509 16.45 12.77 8.22
N ASN A 510 15.96 11.85 9.04
CA ASN A 510 16.62 10.60 9.42
C ASN A 510 16.21 9.50 8.42
N SER A 511 16.68 9.59 7.18
CA SER A 511 16.24 8.72 6.07
C SER A 511 16.48 7.23 6.32
N GLN A 512 17.46 6.88 7.14
CA GLN A 512 17.77 5.51 7.56
C GLN A 512 16.58 4.79 8.24
N ASN A 513 15.72 5.55 8.92
CA ASN A 513 14.54 5.02 9.60
C ASN A 513 13.35 4.75 8.63
N CYS A 514 13.45 5.16 7.37
CA CYS A 514 12.32 5.11 6.45
C CYS A 514 11.87 3.67 6.17
N VAL A 515 10.59 3.41 6.37
CA VAL A 515 9.95 2.11 6.09
C VAL A 515 9.16 2.12 4.77
N HIS A 516 9.45 3.05 3.87
CA HIS A 516 8.84 3.20 2.54
C HIS A 516 7.30 3.29 2.55
N CYS A 517 6.71 3.83 3.62
CA CYS A 517 5.25 3.92 3.76
C CYS A 517 4.60 4.95 2.84
N LYS A 518 5.36 5.93 2.34
CA LYS A 518 4.95 7.03 1.44
C LYS A 518 3.94 8.03 2.03
N THR A 519 3.70 8.00 3.34
CA THR A 519 2.76 8.93 3.99
C THR A 519 3.17 10.39 3.81
N CYS A 520 4.48 10.68 3.82
CA CYS A 520 5.01 12.04 3.61
C CYS A 520 4.70 12.57 2.20
N ASP A 521 4.89 11.79 1.17
CA ASP A 521 4.55 12.10 -0.22
C ASP A 521 3.03 12.34 -0.43
N ILE A 522 2.20 11.79 0.46
CA ILE A 522 0.74 11.92 0.39
C ILE A 522 0.24 13.08 1.25
N LYS A 523 0.67 13.18 2.51
CA LYS A 523 0.05 14.03 3.55
C LYS A 523 0.76 15.36 3.76
N GLU A 524 1.96 15.56 3.24
CA GLU A 524 2.67 16.83 3.39
C GLU A 524 1.86 17.98 2.77
N PRO A 525 1.47 19.01 3.57
CA PRO A 525 0.45 19.98 3.15
C PRO A 525 0.85 20.88 2.00
N SER A 526 2.15 21.05 1.75
CA SER A 526 2.69 21.84 0.64
C SER A 526 3.12 20.98 -0.55
N GLN A 527 2.96 19.66 -0.47
CA GLN A 527 3.48 18.68 -1.44
C GLN A 527 4.98 18.90 -1.74
N ASN A 528 5.72 19.24 -0.68
CA ASN A 528 7.14 19.59 -0.73
C ASN A 528 8.06 18.37 -0.67
N ILE A 529 7.59 17.25 -0.10
CA ILE A 529 8.37 16.02 0.02
C ILE A 529 8.00 15.10 -1.15
N ASP A 530 9.00 14.77 -1.96
CA ASP A 530 8.87 13.78 -3.04
C ASP A 530 9.64 12.52 -2.67
N TRP A 531 8.94 11.38 -2.64
CA TRP A 531 9.55 10.09 -2.39
C TRP A 531 10.07 9.51 -3.71
N VAL A 532 11.36 9.28 -3.82
CA VAL A 532 12.01 8.58 -4.95
C VAL A 532 12.55 7.24 -4.50
N SER A 533 12.88 6.34 -5.43
CA SER A 533 13.43 5.03 -5.05
C SER A 533 14.86 5.19 -4.54
N PRO A 534 15.19 4.67 -3.34
CA PRO A 534 16.59 4.55 -2.92
C PRO A 534 17.31 3.45 -3.70
N GLU A 535 18.60 3.24 -3.42
CA GLU A 535 19.36 2.10 -3.98
C GLU A 535 18.62 0.78 -3.81
N GLY A 536 18.80 -0.11 -4.77
CA GLY A 536 18.18 -1.42 -4.79
C GLY A 536 18.56 -2.28 -3.60
N GLY A 537 17.60 -3.08 -3.12
CA GLY A 537 17.78 -3.94 -1.95
C GLY A 537 17.61 -3.25 -0.60
N GLY A 538 17.63 -1.90 -0.55
CA GLY A 538 17.39 -1.14 0.68
C GLY A 538 15.92 -1.02 1.07
N GLY A 539 15.66 -0.64 2.33
CA GLY A 539 14.33 -0.46 2.89
C GLY A 539 13.95 -1.49 3.95
N PRO A 540 12.67 -1.58 4.31
CA PRO A 540 12.20 -2.55 5.30
C PRO A 540 12.33 -3.98 4.76
N ASN A 541 12.57 -4.95 5.66
CA ASN A 541 12.48 -6.36 5.34
C ASN A 541 11.50 -7.03 6.30
N TYR A 542 10.30 -7.31 5.80
CA TYR A 542 9.20 -7.83 6.59
C TYR A 542 9.10 -9.36 6.50
N PRO A 543 9.52 -10.12 7.52
CA PRO A 543 9.23 -11.54 7.57
C PRO A 543 7.74 -11.74 7.89
N ASN A 544 7.04 -12.52 7.09
CA ASN A 544 5.65 -12.95 7.32
C ASN A 544 4.58 -11.84 7.44
N MET A 545 4.81 -10.63 6.93
CA MET A 545 3.84 -9.54 6.95
C MET A 545 2.90 -9.51 5.74
#